data_ab78b91a41f77a35d70f35ed4bbb9b3d
#
_entry.id   ab78b91a41f77a35d70f35ed4bbb9b3d
#
_cell.length_a   1.000
_cell.length_b   1.000
_cell.length_c   1.000
_cell.angle_alpha   90.00
_cell.angle_beta   90.00
_cell.angle_gamma   90.00
#
_symmetry.space_group_name_H-M   'P 1'
#
loop_
_entity.id
_entity.type
_entity.pdbx_description
1 polymer ?
#
loop_
_entity_poly.entity_id
_entity_poly.type
_entity_poly.pdbx_seq_one_letter_code
_entity_poly.pdbx_strand_id
1 'polypeptide(L)'
;MPEVSSDIDSFKVVINPEGIVGQTIKVNRSLFEVILLSDKSHKIPIQNENKFFCEASGLGIPKKIFCDVDLTLGDKDFELKQKIYSSGLGGIFPKGIEIGSIYEIQDLTPKEVRIIIDLNADPLTSNYFGVLL
;
A
#
# COMPACT_ATOMS: atom_id res chain seq x y z
N MET A 1 23.92 13.30 -17.92
CA MET A 1 23.24 12.79 -17.85
C MET A 1 22.27 12.71 -16.85
N PRO A 2 21.55 13.56 -16.63
CA PRO A 2 20.56 13.56 -15.61
C PRO A 2 19.42 12.60 -15.80
N GLU A 3 19.34 12.04 -16.94
CA GLU A 3 18.26 11.10 -17.19
C GLU A 3 18.34 9.89 -16.30
N VAL A 4 19.54 9.49 -15.95
CA VAL A 4 19.73 8.35 -15.05
C VAL A 4 19.10 8.63 -13.70
N SER A 5 19.32 9.84 -13.20
CA SER A 5 18.72 10.23 -11.94
C SER A 5 17.21 10.26 -11.99
N SER A 6 16.65 10.68 -13.14
CA SER A 6 15.21 10.73 -13.28
C SER A 6 14.57 9.36 -13.11
N ASP A 7 15.16 8.35 -13.73
CA ASP A 7 14.61 7.01 -13.63
C ASP A 7 14.74 6.45 -12.23
N ILE A 8 15.80 6.80 -11.54
CA ILE A 8 16.01 6.35 -10.18
C ILE A 8 15.01 6.97 -9.22
N ASP A 9 14.64 8.22 -9.48
CA ASP A 9 13.85 9.00 -8.55
C ASP A 9 12.34 8.79 -8.65
N SER A 10 11.89 8.12 -9.70
CA SER A 10 10.45 7.86 -9.87
C SER A 10 10.09 6.50 -9.26
N PHE A 11 8.92 6.46 -8.63
CA PHE A 11 8.34 5.24 -8.06
C PHE A 11 9.21 4.58 -6.96
N LYS A 12 10.04 5.35 -6.30
CA LYS A 12 10.76 4.85 -5.14
C LYS A 12 9.84 4.78 -3.95
N VAL A 13 10.04 3.78 -3.11
CA VAL A 13 9.21 3.59 -1.92
C VAL A 13 9.63 4.57 -0.84
N VAL A 14 8.66 5.28 -0.29
CA VAL A 14 8.87 6.25 0.78
C VAL A 14 8.38 5.65 2.09
N ILE A 15 9.22 5.70 3.09
CA ILE A 15 8.92 5.14 4.42
C ILE A 15 9.06 6.21 5.49
N ASN A 16 8.42 5.97 6.62
CA ASN A 16 8.68 6.68 7.87
C ASN A 16 8.86 5.62 8.96
N PRO A 17 9.10 5.98 10.22
CA PRO A 17 9.33 4.97 11.26
C PRO A 17 8.18 3.99 11.46
N GLU A 18 6.98 4.30 10.97
CA GLU A 18 5.81 3.46 11.13
C GLU A 18 5.58 2.49 9.97
N GLY A 19 6.22 2.70 8.83
CA GLY A 19 6.05 1.82 7.67
C GLY A 19 6.10 2.54 6.33
N ILE A 20 5.45 1.95 5.34
CA ILE A 20 5.41 2.51 3.99
C ILE A 20 4.38 3.64 3.91
N VAL A 21 4.82 4.79 3.45
CA VAL A 21 3.98 5.98 3.29
C VAL A 21 3.42 6.08 1.86
N GLY A 22 4.23 5.75 0.87
CA GLY A 22 3.84 5.88 -0.52
C GLY A 22 5.00 5.70 -1.47
N GLN A 23 4.92 6.33 -2.62
CA GLN A 23 5.95 6.28 -3.65
C GLN A 23 6.21 7.67 -4.21
N THR A 24 7.45 7.89 -4.65
CA THR A 24 7.80 9.15 -5.28
C THR A 24 7.31 9.18 -6.73
N ILE A 25 6.93 10.36 -7.18
CA ILE A 25 6.80 10.63 -8.60
C ILE A 25 7.58 11.89 -8.90
N LYS A 26 8.18 11.93 -10.07
CA LYS A 26 8.95 13.09 -10.50
C LYS A 26 8.03 14.07 -11.20
N VAL A 27 7.99 15.30 -10.68
CA VAL A 27 7.21 16.37 -11.29
C VAL A 27 8.07 17.14 -12.30
N ASN A 28 9.32 17.43 -11.91
CA ASN A 28 10.29 18.05 -12.81
C ASN A 28 11.69 17.76 -12.28
N ARG A 29 12.71 18.38 -12.84
CA ARG A 29 14.10 18.06 -12.49
C ARG A 29 14.45 18.23 -11.03
N SER A 30 13.77 19.12 -10.34
CA SER A 30 14.10 19.45 -8.97
C SER A 30 12.96 19.22 -7.99
N LEU A 31 11.83 18.72 -8.47
CA LEU A 31 10.66 18.56 -7.63
C LEU A 31 10.09 17.16 -7.74
N PHE A 32 9.91 16.52 -6.58
CA PHE A 32 9.27 15.21 -6.48
C PHE A 32 8.06 15.35 -5.59
N GLU A 33 7.05 14.57 -5.91
CA GLU A 33 5.88 14.43 -5.05
C GLU A 33 5.84 13.01 -4.52
N VAL A 34 5.15 12.82 -3.40
CA VAL A 34 4.88 11.49 -2.85
C VAL A 34 3.41 11.22 -3.05
N ILE A 35 3.10 10.13 -3.76
CA ILE A 35 1.74 9.63 -3.83
C ILE A 35 1.56 8.71 -2.63
N LEU A 36 0.60 9.03 -1.78
CA LEU A 36 0.34 8.24 -0.58
C LEU A 36 -0.36 6.93 -0.93
N LEU A 37 -0.15 5.91 -0.12
CA LEU A 37 -0.84 4.62 -0.30
C LEU A 37 -2.35 4.81 -0.28
N SER A 38 -2.85 5.78 0.46
CA SER A 38 -4.29 6.05 0.57
C SER A 38 -4.87 6.82 -0.60
N ASP A 39 -4.06 7.28 -1.54
CA ASP A 39 -4.53 7.98 -2.73
C ASP A 39 -5.27 7.01 -3.65
N LYS A 40 -6.42 7.45 -4.18
CA LYS A 40 -7.24 6.59 -5.04
C LYS A 40 -6.54 6.07 -6.28
N SER A 41 -5.52 6.78 -6.75
CA SER A 41 -4.77 6.37 -7.93
C SER A 41 -3.66 5.37 -7.62
N HIS A 42 -3.39 5.12 -6.34
CA HIS A 42 -2.28 4.26 -5.94
C HIS A 42 -2.74 2.82 -5.73
N LYS A 43 -1.87 1.88 -6.10
CA LYS A 43 -2.09 0.45 -5.89
C LYS A 43 -0.85 -0.18 -5.30
N ILE A 44 -1.05 -1.12 -4.40
CA ILE A 44 0.04 -1.87 -3.78
C ILE A 44 -0.36 -3.33 -3.63
N PRO A 45 0.49 -4.27 -4.07
CA PRO A 45 0.25 -5.69 -3.85
C PRO A 45 0.51 -6.03 -2.37
N ILE A 46 -0.46 -6.65 -1.74
CA ILE A 46 -0.39 -6.98 -0.33
C ILE A 46 -0.66 -8.46 -0.09
N GLN A 47 -0.29 -8.92 1.10
CA GLN A 47 -0.58 -10.27 1.56
C GLN A 47 -0.78 -10.28 3.07
N ASN A 48 -1.48 -11.31 3.56
CA ASN A 48 -1.55 -11.57 4.99
C ASN A 48 -0.59 -12.72 5.35
N GLU A 49 -0.63 -13.15 6.60
CA GLU A 49 0.24 -14.23 7.07
C GLU A 49 -0.03 -15.57 6.39
N ASN A 50 -1.27 -15.78 5.95
CA ASN A 50 -1.67 -17.02 5.27
C ASN A 50 -1.43 -16.96 3.77
N LYS A 51 -0.70 -15.93 3.32
CA LYS A 51 -0.37 -15.72 1.91
C LYS A 51 -1.57 -15.50 1.00
N PHE A 52 -2.62 -14.96 1.55
CA PHE A 52 -3.72 -14.44 0.76
C PHE A 52 -3.23 -13.13 0.11
N PHE A 53 -3.30 -13.06 -1.20
CA PHE A 53 -2.79 -11.92 -1.97
C PHE A 53 -3.92 -11.09 -2.53
N CYS A 54 -3.74 -9.78 -2.56
CA CYS A 54 -4.60 -8.92 -3.38
C CYS A 54 -3.85 -7.63 -3.72
N GLU A 55 -4.39 -6.91 -4.69
CA GLU A 55 -3.86 -5.60 -5.04
C GLU A 55 -4.76 -4.57 -4.38
N ALA A 56 -4.23 -3.86 -3.39
CA ALA A 56 -4.98 -2.86 -2.65
C ALA A 56 -4.91 -1.51 -3.33
N SER A 57 -6.02 -0.80 -3.31
CA SER A 57 -6.11 0.57 -3.83
C SER A 57 -6.34 1.53 -2.69
N GLY A 58 -5.90 2.78 -2.86
CA GLY A 58 -6.19 3.82 -1.90
C GLY A 58 -7.68 4.12 -1.84
N LEU A 59 -8.20 4.32 -0.64
CA LEU A 59 -9.62 4.59 -0.45
C LEU A 59 -9.96 6.08 -0.66
N GLY A 60 -8.94 6.93 -0.70
CA GLY A 60 -9.13 8.36 -0.88
C GLY A 60 -9.36 9.11 0.42
N ILE A 61 -9.25 8.44 1.55
CA ILE A 61 -9.29 9.06 2.87
C ILE A 61 -8.03 8.66 3.63
N PRO A 62 -7.61 9.45 4.61
CA PRO A 62 -6.32 9.23 5.29
C PRO A 62 -6.18 7.83 5.88
N LYS A 63 -5.02 7.23 5.65
CA LYS A 63 -4.63 5.95 6.24
C LYS A 63 -5.48 4.75 5.85
N LYS A 64 -6.25 4.81 4.78
CA LYS A 64 -7.11 3.69 4.40
C LYS A 64 -6.84 3.23 2.97
N ILE A 65 -6.68 1.93 2.83
CA ILE A 65 -6.62 1.25 1.53
C ILE A 65 -7.62 0.09 1.58
N PHE A 66 -7.93 -0.48 0.43
CA PHE A 66 -8.92 -1.55 0.38
C PHE A 66 -8.62 -2.56 -0.72
N CYS A 67 -9.15 -3.77 -0.54
CA CYS A 67 -9.21 -4.80 -1.58
C CYS A 67 -10.63 -5.32 -1.67
N ASP A 68 -11.09 -5.57 -2.89
CA ASP A 68 -12.35 -6.28 -3.12
C ASP A 68 -12.03 -7.73 -3.42
N VAL A 69 -12.65 -8.65 -2.70
CA VAL A 69 -12.34 -10.06 -2.75
C VAL A 69 -13.56 -10.84 -3.20
N ASP A 70 -13.36 -11.69 -4.22
CA ASP A 70 -14.40 -12.58 -4.71
C ASP A 70 -14.34 -13.86 -3.89
N LEU A 71 -15.38 -14.11 -3.10
CA LEU A 71 -15.45 -15.24 -2.20
C LEU A 71 -15.63 -16.59 -2.90
N THR A 72 -15.91 -16.56 -4.20
CA THR A 72 -16.07 -17.81 -4.96
C THR A 72 -14.74 -18.36 -5.46
N LEU A 73 -13.66 -17.59 -5.38
CA LEU A 73 -12.38 -17.97 -5.95
C LEU A 73 -11.44 -18.71 -5.01
N GLY A 74 -11.79 -18.91 -3.76
CA GLY A 74 -10.94 -19.65 -2.85
C GLY A 74 -11.20 -19.35 -1.40
N ASP A 75 -10.26 -19.74 -0.57
CA ASP A 75 -10.36 -19.61 0.87
C ASP A 75 -10.29 -18.16 1.31
N LYS A 76 -11.03 -17.85 2.38
CA LYS A 76 -11.10 -16.52 2.93
C LYS A 76 -10.23 -16.46 4.17
N ASP A 77 -8.93 -16.56 3.97
CA ASP A 77 -8.00 -16.59 5.09
C ASP A 77 -7.65 -15.18 5.57
N PHE A 78 -8.67 -14.41 5.89
CA PHE A 78 -8.49 -13.07 6.43
C PHE A 78 -9.52 -12.80 7.52
N GLU A 79 -9.12 -11.96 8.49
CA GLU A 79 -9.99 -11.61 9.61
C GLU A 79 -9.66 -10.23 10.15
N LEU A 80 -10.58 -9.68 10.95
CA LEU A 80 -10.38 -8.37 11.57
C LEU A 80 -9.09 -8.35 12.40
N LYS A 81 -8.39 -7.22 12.35
CA LYS A 81 -7.15 -6.95 13.06
C LYS A 81 -5.95 -7.76 12.57
N GLN A 82 -6.14 -8.59 11.55
CA GLN A 82 -5.02 -9.34 10.97
C GLN A 82 -4.04 -8.39 10.30
N LYS A 83 -2.76 -8.66 10.49
CA LYS A 83 -1.70 -7.84 9.91
C LYS A 83 -1.57 -8.06 8.42
N ILE A 84 -1.27 -6.99 7.72
CA ILE A 84 -1.11 -6.97 6.27
C ILE A 84 0.31 -6.52 5.95
N TYR A 85 0.92 -7.18 4.98
CA TYR A 85 2.30 -6.96 4.58
C TYR A 85 2.38 -6.69 3.09
N SER A 86 3.43 -6.02 2.66
CA SER A 86 3.74 -5.92 1.24
C SER A 86 4.10 -7.30 0.72
N SER A 87 3.59 -7.65 -0.47
CA SER A 87 3.81 -9.00 -1.01
C SER A 87 5.08 -9.13 -1.85
N GLY A 88 5.60 -8.03 -2.33
CA GLY A 88 6.75 -8.05 -3.23
C GLY A 88 6.42 -8.40 -4.67
N LEU A 89 5.16 -8.69 -4.97
CA LEU A 89 4.75 -8.96 -6.35
C LEU A 89 4.97 -7.72 -7.20
N GLY A 90 5.44 -7.92 -8.42
CA GLY A 90 5.75 -6.82 -9.31
C GLY A 90 7.10 -6.16 -9.06
N GLY A 91 7.79 -6.49 -7.98
CA GLY A 91 9.15 -6.05 -7.72
C GLY A 91 9.34 -4.59 -7.34
N ILE A 92 8.26 -3.84 -7.09
CA ILE A 92 8.36 -2.42 -6.74
C ILE A 92 8.53 -2.24 -5.23
N PHE A 93 7.69 -2.90 -4.45
CA PHE A 93 7.78 -2.84 -2.99
C PHE A 93 8.54 -4.04 -2.45
N PRO A 94 9.40 -3.85 -1.45
CA PRO A 94 10.05 -5.00 -0.79
C PRO A 94 8.99 -5.92 -0.19
N LYS A 95 9.26 -7.22 -0.19
CA LYS A 95 8.36 -8.20 0.39
C LYS A 95 8.43 -8.17 1.91
N GLY A 96 7.29 -8.33 2.56
CA GLY A 96 7.24 -8.60 3.98
C GLY A 96 7.28 -7.40 4.91
N ILE A 97 7.10 -6.20 4.40
CA ILE A 97 7.00 -5.02 5.26
C ILE A 97 5.58 -4.92 5.80
N GLU A 98 5.42 -4.86 7.10
CA GLU A 98 4.10 -4.66 7.70
C GLU A 98 3.60 -3.27 7.35
N ILE A 99 2.42 -3.18 6.73
CA ILE A 99 1.87 -1.90 6.28
C ILE A 99 0.62 -1.49 7.04
N GLY A 100 -0.07 -2.43 7.66
CA GLY A 100 -1.28 -2.10 8.40
C GLY A 100 -2.00 -3.34 8.88
N SER A 101 -3.27 -3.18 9.20
CA SER A 101 -4.11 -4.29 9.66
C SER A 101 -5.53 -4.13 9.13
N ILE A 102 -6.24 -5.24 9.06
CA ILE A 102 -7.62 -5.23 8.58
C ILE A 102 -8.49 -4.52 9.62
N TYR A 103 -9.11 -3.42 9.16
CA TYR A 103 -9.93 -2.56 9.99
C TYR A 103 -11.41 -2.90 9.91
N GLU A 104 -11.87 -3.25 8.73
CA GLU A 104 -13.28 -3.52 8.48
C GLU A 104 -13.44 -4.47 7.30
N ILE A 105 -14.48 -5.29 7.35
CA ILE A 105 -14.85 -6.18 6.24
C ILE A 105 -16.30 -5.86 5.91
N GLN A 106 -16.54 -5.39 4.68
CA GLN A 106 -17.85 -4.97 4.22
C GLN A 106 -18.39 -5.94 3.18
N ASP A 107 -19.63 -6.37 3.35
CA ASP A 107 -20.29 -7.18 2.32
C ASP A 107 -20.72 -6.26 1.18
N LEU A 108 -20.24 -6.53 -0.03
CA LEU A 108 -20.67 -5.80 -1.23
C LEU A 108 -21.81 -6.51 -1.95
N THR A 109 -21.65 -7.84 -2.09
CA THR A 109 -22.67 -8.73 -2.65
C THR A 109 -22.59 -10.02 -1.85
N PRO A 110 -23.51 -10.98 -2.04
CA PRO A 110 -23.39 -12.27 -1.37
C PRO A 110 -22.07 -13.01 -1.66
N LYS A 111 -21.38 -12.65 -2.75
CA LYS A 111 -20.15 -13.32 -3.17
C LYS A 111 -18.92 -12.44 -3.14
N GLU A 112 -19.05 -11.20 -2.70
CA GLU A 112 -17.94 -10.25 -2.75
C GLU A 112 -17.88 -9.41 -1.49
N VAL A 113 -16.69 -9.26 -0.92
CA VAL A 113 -16.48 -8.41 0.25
C VAL A 113 -15.38 -7.40 -0.04
N ARG A 114 -15.45 -6.27 0.65
CA ARG A 114 -14.39 -5.27 0.63
C ARG A 114 -13.66 -5.32 1.95
N ILE A 115 -12.36 -5.54 1.89
CA ILE A 115 -11.49 -5.50 3.06
C ILE A 115 -10.88 -4.11 3.14
N ILE A 116 -11.13 -3.41 4.23
CA ILE A 116 -10.56 -2.09 4.47
C ILE A 116 -9.41 -2.24 5.44
N ILE A 117 -8.26 -1.67 5.08
CA ILE A 117 -7.02 -1.79 5.83
C ILE A 117 -6.64 -0.43 6.39
N ASP A 118 -6.35 -0.40 7.69
CA ASP A 118 -5.86 0.78 8.36
C ASP A 118 -4.33 0.74 8.32
N LEU A 119 -3.74 1.78 7.74
CA LEU A 119 -2.29 1.83 7.55
C LEU A 119 -1.58 2.22 8.85
N ASN A 120 -0.41 1.63 9.09
CA ASN A 120 0.42 1.97 10.24
C ASN A 120 1.03 3.36 10.10
N ALA A 121 1.49 3.69 8.89
CA ALA A 121 2.19 4.93 8.65
C ALA A 121 1.24 6.09 8.46
N ASP A 122 1.41 7.14 9.25
CA ASP A 122 0.66 8.37 9.12
C ASP A 122 1.61 9.47 8.67
N PRO A 123 1.48 9.96 7.43
CA PRO A 123 2.39 10.99 6.94
C PRO A 123 2.26 12.32 7.67
N LEU A 124 1.19 12.53 8.41
CA LEU A 124 0.96 13.79 9.13
C LEU A 124 1.59 13.82 10.51
N THR A 125 1.96 12.67 11.06
CA THR A 125 2.51 12.61 12.42
C THR A 125 4.02 12.49 12.49
N SER A 126 4.68 12.32 11.34
CA SER A 126 6.13 12.17 11.30
C SER A 126 6.78 13.28 10.52
N ASN A 127 7.87 13.84 11.08
CA ASN A 127 8.69 14.80 10.37
C ASN A 127 9.87 14.13 9.68
N TYR A 128 9.89 12.81 9.69
CA TYR A 128 11.06 12.07 9.24
C TYR A 128 10.66 11.02 8.22
N PHE A 129 11.21 11.15 7.01
CA PHE A 129 10.92 10.24 5.92
C PHE A 129 12.21 9.74 5.31
N GLY A 130 12.19 8.52 4.81
CA GLY A 130 13.28 7.94 4.06
C GLY A 130 12.78 7.42 2.73
N VAL A 131 13.70 7.23 1.81
CA VAL A 131 13.40 6.66 0.50
C VAL A 131 14.23 5.38 0.37
N LEU A 132 13.57 4.29 0.02
CA LEU A 132 14.26 3.04 -0.24
C LEU A 132 14.84 3.06 -1.64
N LEU A 133 16.13 2.77 -1.73
CA LEU A 133 16.84 2.73 -3.01
C LEU A 133 17.00 1.26 -3.51
#